data_c08806a22607044d1eced88c455c792d
#
_entry.id   c08806a22607044d1eced88c455c792d
#
_cell.length_a   1.000
_cell.length_b   1.000
_cell.length_c   1.000
_cell.angle_alpha   90.00
_cell.angle_beta   90.00
_cell.angle_gamma   90.00
#
_symmetry.space_group_name_H-M   'P 1'
#
loop_
_entity.id
_entity.type
_entity.pdbx_description
1 polymer ?
#
loop_
_entity_poly.entity_id
_entity_poly.type
_entity_poly.pdbx_seq_one_letter_code
_entity_poly.pdbx_strand_id
1 'polypeptide(L)'
;VKKRLAFVVTLSLVVMLLAGQALAQGNFPNKQINLIIQASPGGLSDLTARTVGSVAAEILGVPVVFTNRPGAAGAVAMSYVKESRADGYTIGYVPVELAMVEALGYAQDLNPSSFDLICASNIAAATITVRADSGWETLEDLVEWCKANPGKLRVGNSGTGSVWYVAGASWAQAAGVEVNHVPFDGAAPAVAAILGKHIDMVPVSEMEVRSGVESGELRILAVLSDERSQYNPDVPTLKELGYDITVAAWGGFAAPKGLPEEVLAVLVDAFGQGVQS
;
A
#
# COMPACT_ATOMS: atom_id res chain seq x y z
N VAL A 1 4.60 -24.64 61.20
CA VAL A 1 3.23 -24.31 60.74
C VAL A 1 3.22 -23.01 59.92
N LYS A 2 3.78 -21.87 60.43
CA LYS A 2 3.77 -20.56 59.76
C LYS A 2 4.47 -20.58 58.35
N LYS A 3 5.60 -21.29 58.16
CA LYS A 3 6.30 -21.42 56.88
C LYS A 3 5.51 -22.23 55.84
N ARG A 4 4.79 -23.27 56.25
CA ARG A 4 3.93 -24.07 55.36
C ARG A 4 2.69 -23.28 54.94
N LEU A 5 2.11 -22.49 55.83
CA LEU A 5 0.96 -21.65 55.52
C LEU A 5 1.34 -20.54 54.55
N ALA A 6 2.50 -19.89 54.72
CA ALA A 6 3.02 -18.87 53.78
C ALA A 6 3.26 -19.45 52.39
N PHE A 7 3.86 -20.66 52.30
CA PHE A 7 4.07 -21.34 51.00
C PHE A 7 2.76 -21.66 50.27
N VAL A 8 1.74 -22.16 51.00
CA VAL A 8 0.42 -22.46 50.41
C VAL A 8 -0.27 -21.17 49.93
N VAL A 9 -0.20 -20.07 50.68
CA VAL A 9 -0.78 -18.78 50.29
C VAL A 9 -0.07 -18.22 49.05
N THR A 10 1.27 -18.29 49.00
CA THR A 10 2.04 -17.81 47.83
C THR A 10 1.73 -18.65 46.59
N LEU A 11 1.65 -19.97 46.72
CA LEU A 11 1.32 -20.87 45.61
C LEU A 11 -0.13 -20.63 45.11
N SER A 12 -1.07 -20.40 46.03
CA SER A 12 -2.47 -20.05 45.64
C SER A 12 -2.56 -18.70 44.94
N LEU A 13 -1.76 -17.69 45.35
CA LEU A 13 -1.70 -16.40 44.64
C LEU A 13 -1.12 -16.54 43.23
N VAL A 14 -0.05 -17.34 43.07
CA VAL A 14 0.55 -17.61 41.75
C VAL A 14 -0.41 -18.36 40.85
N VAL A 15 -1.13 -19.35 41.36
CA VAL A 15 -2.15 -20.09 40.59
C VAL A 15 -3.34 -19.19 40.24
N MET A 16 -3.77 -18.28 41.14
CA MET A 16 -4.81 -17.29 40.80
C MET A 16 -4.36 -16.26 39.77
N LEU A 17 -3.11 -15.83 39.78
CA LEU A 17 -2.53 -14.95 38.78
C LEU A 17 -2.42 -15.63 37.43
N LEU A 18 -2.05 -16.90 37.35
CA LEU A 18 -1.99 -17.69 36.14
C LEU A 18 -3.40 -18.03 35.61
N ALA A 19 -4.36 -18.34 36.46
CA ALA A 19 -5.75 -18.57 36.11
C ALA A 19 -6.43 -17.26 35.64
N GLY A 20 -6.07 -16.11 36.21
CA GLY A 20 -6.56 -14.80 35.78
C GLY A 20 -6.11 -14.42 34.36
N GLN A 21 -4.94 -14.87 33.93
CA GLN A 21 -4.48 -14.66 32.54
C GLN A 21 -5.22 -15.60 31.56
N ALA A 22 -5.57 -16.82 31.96
CA ALA A 22 -6.34 -17.75 31.13
C ALA A 22 -7.81 -17.32 30.95
N LEU A 23 -8.39 -16.58 31.91
CA LEU A 23 -9.75 -16.04 31.82
C LEU A 23 -9.83 -14.69 31.10
N ALA A 24 -8.68 -14.01 30.88
CA ALA A 24 -8.58 -12.78 30.09
C ALA A 24 -8.42 -13.05 28.59
N GLN A 25 -8.29 -14.30 28.15
CA GLN A 25 -8.41 -14.72 26.74
C GLN A 25 -9.89 -14.71 26.33
N GLY A 26 -10.50 -13.52 26.37
CA GLY A 26 -11.79 -13.30 25.70
C GLY A 26 -11.63 -13.61 24.21
N ASN A 27 -12.65 -14.27 23.63
CA ASN A 27 -12.70 -14.63 22.21
C ASN A 27 -12.29 -13.42 21.36
N PHE A 28 -11.13 -13.47 20.75
CA PHE A 28 -10.72 -12.47 19.75
C PHE A 28 -11.41 -12.79 18.43
N PRO A 29 -11.94 -11.77 17.70
CA PRO A 29 -12.15 -10.39 18.17
C PRO A 29 -13.49 -10.22 18.92
N ASN A 30 -13.55 -9.30 19.90
CA ASN A 30 -14.77 -8.95 20.63
C ASN A 30 -15.12 -7.45 20.57
N LYS A 31 -14.36 -6.68 19.82
CA LYS A 31 -14.56 -5.24 19.56
C LYS A 31 -14.04 -4.88 18.18
N GLN A 32 -14.28 -3.65 17.74
CA GLN A 32 -13.82 -3.16 16.44
C GLN A 32 -12.30 -3.30 16.27
N ILE A 33 -11.87 -3.55 15.02
CA ILE A 33 -10.46 -3.53 14.59
C ILE A 33 -10.20 -2.25 13.81
N ASN A 34 -9.09 -1.56 14.11
CA ASN A 34 -8.66 -0.37 13.37
C ASN A 34 -7.68 -0.80 12.27
N LEU A 35 -8.03 -0.55 11.02
CA LEU A 35 -7.18 -0.77 9.86
C LEU A 35 -6.60 0.57 9.39
N ILE A 36 -5.29 0.72 9.55
CA ILE A 36 -4.55 1.93 9.20
C ILE A 36 -4.06 1.81 7.76
N ILE A 37 -4.34 2.84 6.96
CA ILE A 37 -4.02 2.90 5.53
C ILE A 37 -3.04 4.05 5.31
N GLN A 38 -1.90 3.77 4.67
CA GLN A 38 -0.80 4.70 4.52
C GLN A 38 -0.97 5.73 3.37
N ALA A 39 -2.05 5.63 2.62
CA ALA A 39 -2.32 6.49 1.46
C ALA A 39 -3.58 7.34 1.67
N SER A 40 -3.73 8.36 0.86
CA SER A 40 -4.97 9.14 0.76
C SER A 40 -6.15 8.28 0.28
N PRO A 41 -7.39 8.59 0.66
CA PRO A 41 -8.56 7.90 0.17
C PRO A 41 -8.63 7.84 -1.38
N GLY A 42 -9.07 6.70 -1.92
CA GLY A 42 -9.32 6.49 -3.36
C GLY A 42 -8.11 6.00 -4.17
N GLY A 43 -6.91 5.89 -3.57
CA GLY A 43 -5.76 5.23 -4.22
C GLY A 43 -5.82 3.70 -4.08
N LEU A 44 -4.91 2.99 -4.79
CA LEU A 44 -4.85 1.53 -4.81
C LEU A 44 -4.89 0.91 -3.40
N SER A 45 -4.05 1.39 -2.50
CA SER A 45 -3.98 0.89 -1.11
C SER A 45 -5.29 1.08 -0.35
N ASP A 46 -5.95 2.22 -0.51
CA ASP A 46 -7.22 2.51 0.17
C ASP A 46 -8.35 1.63 -0.37
N LEU A 47 -8.47 1.52 -1.68
CA LEU A 47 -9.48 0.68 -2.33
C LEU A 47 -9.29 -0.79 -1.93
N THR A 48 -8.07 -1.32 -2.03
CA THR A 48 -7.76 -2.70 -1.63
C THR A 48 -8.05 -2.94 -0.15
N ALA A 49 -7.58 -2.05 0.73
CA ALA A 49 -7.77 -2.19 2.17
C ALA A 49 -9.26 -2.19 2.56
N ARG A 50 -10.07 -1.34 1.92
CA ARG A 50 -11.52 -1.27 2.18
C ARG A 50 -12.26 -2.49 1.64
N THR A 51 -11.95 -2.93 0.42
CA THR A 51 -12.58 -4.11 -0.18
C THR A 51 -12.31 -5.35 0.67
N VAL A 52 -11.05 -5.67 0.91
CA VAL A 52 -10.65 -6.85 1.70
C VAL A 52 -11.11 -6.73 3.16
N GLY A 53 -10.90 -5.56 3.78
CA GLY A 53 -11.26 -5.34 5.18
C GLY A 53 -12.77 -5.36 5.43
N SER A 54 -13.61 -5.02 4.44
CA SER A 54 -15.07 -5.13 4.56
C SER A 54 -15.51 -6.60 4.59
N VAL A 55 -14.95 -7.44 3.73
CA VAL A 55 -15.20 -8.90 3.75
C VAL A 55 -14.67 -9.52 5.05
N ALA A 56 -13.45 -9.14 5.47
CA ALA A 56 -12.91 -9.60 6.74
C ALA A 56 -13.79 -9.21 7.94
N ALA A 57 -14.41 -8.02 7.92
CA ALA A 57 -15.33 -7.58 8.98
C ALA A 57 -16.56 -8.50 9.08
N GLU A 58 -17.11 -8.95 7.95
CA GLU A 58 -18.25 -9.91 7.93
C GLU A 58 -17.83 -11.25 8.52
N ILE A 59 -16.65 -11.76 8.15
CA ILE A 59 -16.12 -13.04 8.66
C ILE A 59 -15.83 -12.97 10.16
N LEU A 60 -15.21 -11.88 10.61
CA LEU A 60 -14.83 -11.65 12.01
C LEU A 60 -16.04 -11.34 12.91
N GLY A 61 -17.17 -10.92 12.34
CA GLY A 61 -18.36 -10.52 13.10
C GLY A 61 -18.20 -9.24 13.92
N VAL A 62 -17.16 -8.43 13.63
CA VAL A 62 -16.90 -7.13 14.28
C VAL A 62 -16.60 -6.05 13.24
N PRO A 63 -16.86 -4.76 13.52
CA PRO A 63 -16.53 -3.69 12.60
C PRO A 63 -15.02 -3.59 12.35
N VAL A 64 -14.62 -3.34 11.08
CA VAL A 64 -13.29 -2.86 10.71
C VAL A 64 -13.39 -1.38 10.39
N VAL A 65 -12.68 -0.55 11.13
CA VAL A 65 -12.66 0.91 10.99
C VAL A 65 -11.42 1.34 10.22
N PHE A 66 -11.63 2.01 9.10
CA PHE A 66 -10.56 2.43 8.18
C PHE A 66 -10.09 3.84 8.52
N THR A 67 -8.77 4.01 8.69
CA THR A 67 -8.15 5.30 8.98
C THR A 67 -6.99 5.57 8.04
N ASN A 68 -7.11 6.59 7.19
CA ASN A 68 -6.02 7.02 6.31
C ASN A 68 -5.02 7.91 7.06
N ARG A 69 -3.72 7.58 6.95
CA ARG A 69 -2.60 8.34 7.53
C ARG A 69 -1.47 8.48 6.50
N PRO A 70 -1.63 9.31 5.46
CA PRO A 70 -0.61 9.52 4.45
C PRO A 70 0.63 10.25 5.03
N GLY A 71 1.74 10.21 4.29
CA GLY A 71 2.96 10.96 4.57
C GLY A 71 4.22 10.10 4.56
N ALA A 72 5.35 10.71 4.13
CA ALA A 72 6.68 10.12 4.07
C ALA A 72 6.70 8.73 3.39
N ALA A 73 6.11 8.62 2.19
CA ALA A 73 5.95 7.36 1.46
C ALA A 73 5.35 6.23 2.33
N GLY A 74 4.40 6.56 3.21
CA GLY A 74 3.72 5.60 4.09
C GLY A 74 4.39 5.36 5.45
N ALA A 75 5.59 5.90 5.69
CA ALA A 75 6.30 5.70 6.96
C ALA A 75 5.49 6.16 8.18
N VAL A 76 4.69 7.24 8.05
CA VAL A 76 3.84 7.76 9.13
C VAL A 76 2.84 6.69 9.62
N ALA A 77 2.11 6.06 8.70
CA ALA A 77 1.14 5.02 9.04
C ALA A 77 1.82 3.75 9.56
N MET A 78 2.86 3.30 8.86
CA MET A 78 3.58 2.07 9.22
C MET A 78 4.26 2.18 10.59
N SER A 79 4.87 3.32 10.92
CA SER A 79 5.42 3.56 12.27
C SER A 79 4.32 3.54 13.33
N TYR A 80 3.17 4.17 13.06
CA TYR A 80 2.04 4.14 13.97
C TYR A 80 1.55 2.71 14.24
N VAL A 81 1.46 1.86 13.21
CA VAL A 81 1.09 0.45 13.37
C VAL A 81 2.15 -0.29 14.16
N LYS A 82 3.43 -0.15 13.81
CA LYS A 82 4.56 -0.78 14.51
C LYS A 82 4.54 -0.50 16.02
N GLU A 83 4.23 0.74 16.41
CA GLU A 83 4.22 1.20 17.81
C GLU A 83 2.90 0.87 18.54
N SER A 84 1.90 0.36 17.84
CA SER A 84 0.62 -0.04 18.43
C SER A 84 0.78 -1.33 19.26
N ARG A 85 -0.22 -1.62 20.09
CA ARG A 85 -0.24 -2.86 20.86
C ARG A 85 -0.39 -4.08 19.94
N ALA A 86 0.40 -5.12 20.18
CA ALA A 86 0.32 -6.40 19.49
C ALA A 86 -0.84 -7.26 20.06
N ASP A 87 -2.07 -6.77 19.94
CA ASP A 87 -3.29 -7.43 20.43
C ASP A 87 -4.33 -7.72 19.32
N GLY A 88 -3.97 -7.44 18.05
CA GLY A 88 -4.80 -7.67 16.87
C GLY A 88 -5.85 -6.60 16.58
N TYR A 89 -6.04 -5.60 17.45
CA TYR A 89 -7.06 -4.55 17.26
C TYR A 89 -6.58 -3.31 16.52
N THR A 90 -5.27 -3.23 16.22
CA THR A 90 -4.70 -2.27 15.28
C THR A 90 -3.83 -3.01 14.31
N ILE A 91 -4.20 -2.97 13.03
CA ILE A 91 -3.48 -3.56 11.92
C ILE A 91 -3.24 -2.50 10.86
N GLY A 92 -2.35 -2.75 9.91
CA GLY A 92 -2.03 -1.83 8.83
C GLY A 92 -2.08 -2.48 7.48
N TYR A 93 -2.40 -1.69 6.46
CA TYR A 93 -2.06 -1.99 5.10
C TYR A 93 -0.61 -1.55 4.87
N VAL A 94 0.25 -2.48 4.51
CA VAL A 94 1.69 -2.25 4.28
C VAL A 94 2.03 -2.48 2.80
N PRO A 95 2.50 -1.43 2.12
CA PRO A 95 2.85 -1.51 0.70
C PRO A 95 4.34 -1.80 0.51
N VAL A 96 4.75 -1.90 -0.76
CA VAL A 96 6.15 -2.09 -1.21
C VAL A 96 7.12 -1.10 -0.57
N GLU A 97 6.68 0.11 -0.26
CA GLU A 97 7.48 1.13 0.39
C GLU A 97 8.06 0.70 1.74
N LEU A 98 7.46 -0.29 2.42
CA LEU A 98 8.05 -0.88 3.63
C LEU A 98 9.49 -1.38 3.43
N ALA A 99 9.84 -1.81 2.22
CA ALA A 99 11.21 -2.20 1.88
C ALA A 99 12.13 -1.02 1.54
N MET A 100 11.61 0.20 1.45
CA MET A 100 12.32 1.37 0.94
C MET A 100 12.48 2.51 1.95
N VAL A 101 11.52 2.68 2.86
CA VAL A 101 11.43 3.85 3.77
C VAL A 101 12.66 4.01 4.67
N GLU A 102 13.30 2.92 5.08
CA GLU A 102 14.53 2.96 5.88
C GLU A 102 15.71 3.47 5.04
N ALA A 103 15.87 2.96 3.83
CA ALA A 103 16.91 3.41 2.90
C ALA A 103 16.72 4.88 2.46
N LEU A 104 15.48 5.35 2.41
CA LEU A 104 15.12 6.74 2.12
C LEU A 104 15.32 7.69 3.33
N GLY A 105 15.61 7.15 4.51
CA GLY A 105 15.79 7.94 5.73
C GLY A 105 14.48 8.49 6.31
N TYR A 106 13.32 7.96 5.91
CA TYR A 106 12.02 8.40 6.41
C TYR A 106 11.65 7.79 7.77
N ALA A 107 12.20 6.63 8.10
CA ALA A 107 12.05 5.99 9.40
C ALA A 107 13.24 5.09 9.69
N GLN A 108 13.62 4.97 10.97
CA GLN A 108 14.60 4.00 11.42
C GLN A 108 13.89 2.74 11.93
N ASP A 109 14.54 1.59 11.76
CA ASP A 109 14.03 0.29 12.23
C ASP A 109 12.60 -0.03 11.74
N LEU A 110 12.20 0.50 10.60
CA LEU A 110 10.92 0.24 9.95
C LEU A 110 11.11 -0.62 8.70
N ASN A 111 10.98 -1.91 8.87
CA ASN A 111 11.21 -2.91 7.82
C ASN A 111 10.28 -4.12 8.03
N PRO A 112 10.27 -5.12 7.14
CA PRO A 112 9.36 -6.27 7.26
C PRO A 112 9.46 -7.04 8.58
N SER A 113 10.62 -7.06 9.25
CA SER A 113 10.77 -7.74 10.54
C SER A 113 10.08 -7.03 11.72
N SER A 114 9.63 -5.78 11.51
CA SER A 114 8.88 -4.99 12.48
C SER A 114 7.42 -5.45 12.65
N PHE A 115 6.96 -6.38 11.81
CA PHE A 115 5.55 -6.78 11.71
C PHE A 115 5.38 -8.29 11.75
N ASP A 116 4.19 -8.72 12.17
CA ASP A 116 3.63 -10.03 11.86
C ASP A 116 2.76 -9.87 10.61
N LEU A 117 3.17 -10.54 9.53
CA LEU A 117 2.48 -10.44 8.23
C LEU A 117 1.23 -11.30 8.26
N ILE A 118 0.10 -10.73 7.82
CA ILE A 118 -1.20 -11.41 7.78
C ILE A 118 -1.39 -12.07 6.41
N CYS A 119 -1.44 -11.28 5.33
CA CYS A 119 -1.51 -11.80 3.96
C CYS A 119 -1.06 -10.74 2.95
N ALA A 120 -0.59 -11.19 1.78
CA ALA A 120 -0.47 -10.34 0.59
C ALA A 120 -1.85 -10.15 -0.05
N SER A 121 -2.08 -9.01 -0.71
CA SER A 121 -3.40 -8.68 -1.27
C SER A 121 -3.38 -8.46 -2.78
N ASN A 122 -2.40 -7.75 -3.30
CA ASN A 122 -2.38 -7.38 -4.72
C ASN A 122 -0.96 -7.13 -5.24
N ILE A 123 -0.84 -7.24 -6.55
CA ILE A 123 0.25 -6.69 -7.35
C ILE A 123 -0.39 -5.88 -8.47
N ALA A 124 0.11 -4.66 -8.72
CA ALA A 124 -0.36 -3.78 -9.78
C ALA A 124 0.83 -3.10 -10.46
N ALA A 125 0.98 -3.34 -11.76
CA ALA A 125 2.01 -2.68 -12.55
C ALA A 125 1.76 -1.17 -12.66
N ALA A 126 2.84 -0.40 -12.72
CA ALA A 126 2.79 1.00 -13.08
C ALA A 126 2.42 1.19 -14.55
N THR A 127 1.91 2.36 -14.90
CA THR A 127 1.63 2.77 -16.27
C THR A 127 2.34 4.08 -16.61
N ILE A 128 2.46 4.40 -17.86
CA ILE A 128 2.71 5.78 -18.32
C ILE A 128 1.39 6.32 -18.84
N THR A 129 0.73 7.12 -18.03
CA THR A 129 -0.61 7.65 -18.33
C THR A 129 -0.57 9.16 -18.49
N VAL A 130 -1.15 9.63 -19.60
CA VAL A 130 -1.26 11.04 -19.97
C VAL A 130 -2.73 11.40 -20.21
N ARG A 131 -3.03 12.70 -20.40
CA ARG A 131 -4.36 13.09 -20.88
C ARG A 131 -4.55 12.68 -22.33
N ALA A 132 -5.75 12.27 -22.71
CA ALA A 132 -6.09 11.93 -24.07
C ALA A 132 -6.00 13.14 -25.03
N ASP A 133 -6.18 14.37 -24.50
CA ASP A 133 -6.06 15.63 -25.26
C ASP A 133 -4.65 16.23 -25.26
N SER A 134 -3.63 15.50 -24.80
CA SER A 134 -2.25 15.98 -24.72
C SER A 134 -1.55 16.13 -26.08
N GLY A 135 -2.06 15.43 -27.10
CA GLY A 135 -1.41 15.33 -28.41
C GLY A 135 -0.37 14.20 -28.49
N TRP A 136 -0.11 13.48 -27.40
CA TRP A 136 0.75 12.29 -27.39
C TRP A 136 -0.11 11.04 -27.54
N GLU A 137 0.05 10.34 -28.67
CA GLU A 137 -0.68 9.10 -28.95
C GLU A 137 0.12 7.87 -28.59
N THR A 138 1.45 7.99 -28.64
CA THR A 138 2.42 6.93 -28.35
C THR A 138 3.42 7.37 -27.28
N LEU A 139 4.17 6.41 -26.74
CA LEU A 139 5.27 6.72 -25.82
C LEU A 139 6.39 7.49 -26.52
N GLU A 140 6.64 7.19 -27.78
CA GLU A 140 7.63 7.86 -28.64
C GLU A 140 7.31 9.34 -28.77
N ASP A 141 6.05 9.73 -29.01
CA ASP A 141 5.64 11.14 -29.08
C ASP A 141 5.99 11.88 -27.79
N LEU A 142 5.72 11.24 -26.63
CA LEU A 142 6.05 11.81 -25.32
C LEU A 142 7.56 11.97 -25.14
N VAL A 143 8.33 10.95 -25.53
CA VAL A 143 9.80 10.97 -25.41
C VAL A 143 10.41 12.07 -26.32
N GLU A 144 9.94 12.20 -27.56
CA GLU A 144 10.37 13.24 -28.49
C GLU A 144 10.05 14.64 -27.96
N TRP A 145 8.84 14.81 -27.42
CA TRP A 145 8.45 16.06 -26.78
C TRP A 145 9.36 16.40 -25.58
N CYS A 146 9.65 15.42 -24.71
CA CYS A 146 10.52 15.61 -23.55
C CYS A 146 11.93 16.02 -23.97
N LYS A 147 12.50 15.40 -25.01
CA LYS A 147 13.82 15.75 -25.57
C LYS A 147 13.86 17.19 -26.08
N ALA A 148 12.77 17.65 -26.72
CA ALA A 148 12.64 19.03 -27.18
C ALA A 148 12.34 20.04 -26.05
N ASN A 149 11.87 19.55 -24.88
CA ASN A 149 11.42 20.36 -23.74
C ASN A 149 11.97 19.84 -22.40
N PRO A 150 13.30 19.79 -22.19
CA PRO A 150 13.89 19.19 -21.00
C PRO A 150 13.37 19.84 -19.72
N GLY A 151 13.02 19.00 -18.73
CA GLY A 151 12.52 19.40 -17.41
C GLY A 151 11.12 20.01 -17.39
N LYS A 152 10.40 20.09 -18.53
CA LYS A 152 9.07 20.70 -18.56
C LYS A 152 7.91 19.73 -18.31
N LEU A 153 8.10 18.43 -18.53
CA LEU A 153 7.08 17.44 -18.25
C LEU A 153 6.83 17.34 -16.73
N ARG A 154 5.62 17.67 -16.29
CA ARG A 154 5.21 17.58 -14.89
C ARG A 154 4.68 16.17 -14.63
N VAL A 155 5.42 15.38 -13.84
CA VAL A 155 5.10 13.99 -13.49
C VAL A 155 4.56 13.93 -12.08
N GLY A 156 3.26 13.69 -11.92
CA GLY A 156 2.63 13.52 -10.62
C GLY A 156 2.89 12.11 -10.05
N ASN A 157 3.14 12.01 -8.75
CA ASN A 157 3.38 10.75 -8.07
C ASN A 157 2.82 10.77 -6.64
N SER A 158 2.85 9.64 -5.95
CA SER A 158 2.29 9.49 -4.60
C SER A 158 3.24 9.88 -3.47
N GLY A 159 4.16 10.80 -3.73
CA GLY A 159 5.17 11.28 -2.79
C GLY A 159 6.59 10.90 -3.21
N THR A 160 7.55 11.74 -2.84
CA THR A 160 8.97 11.49 -3.14
C THR A 160 9.41 10.15 -2.52
N GLY A 161 10.03 9.29 -3.32
CA GLY A 161 10.46 7.96 -2.89
C GLY A 161 9.35 6.90 -2.85
N SER A 162 8.13 7.20 -3.28
CA SER A 162 7.09 6.19 -3.46
C SER A 162 7.35 5.32 -4.69
N VAL A 163 6.67 4.18 -4.79
CA VAL A 163 6.78 3.30 -5.95
C VAL A 163 6.41 4.01 -7.25
N TRP A 164 5.41 4.90 -7.22
CA TRP A 164 5.02 5.69 -8.38
C TRP A 164 6.03 6.78 -8.74
N TYR A 165 6.77 7.33 -7.75
CA TYR A 165 7.93 8.17 -8.03
C TYR A 165 9.03 7.36 -8.72
N VAL A 166 9.35 6.16 -8.21
CA VAL A 166 10.37 5.26 -8.78
C VAL A 166 10.00 4.89 -10.21
N ALA A 167 8.74 4.57 -10.49
CA ALA A 167 8.27 4.23 -11.84
C ALA A 167 8.53 5.36 -12.84
N GLY A 168 8.13 6.60 -12.52
CA GLY A 168 8.35 7.76 -13.37
C GLY A 168 9.85 8.10 -13.53
N ALA A 169 10.62 8.00 -12.46
CA ALA A 169 12.06 8.29 -12.49
C ALA A 169 12.85 7.25 -13.29
N SER A 170 12.53 5.96 -13.13
CA SER A 170 13.17 4.87 -13.87
C SER A 170 12.91 4.98 -15.37
N TRP A 171 11.67 5.26 -15.78
CA TRP A 171 11.33 5.51 -17.17
C TRP A 171 12.09 6.73 -17.71
N ALA A 172 12.06 7.86 -17.01
CA ALA A 172 12.72 9.08 -17.47
C ALA A 172 14.24 8.87 -17.66
N GLN A 173 14.88 8.15 -16.72
CA GLN A 173 16.29 7.80 -16.80
C GLN A 173 16.59 6.92 -18.02
N ALA A 174 15.79 5.87 -18.25
CA ALA A 174 16.00 4.96 -19.37
C ALA A 174 15.71 5.61 -20.73
N ALA A 175 14.72 6.51 -20.79
CA ALA A 175 14.43 7.29 -22.00
C ALA A 175 15.44 8.43 -22.24
N GLY A 176 16.32 8.72 -21.28
CA GLY A 176 17.30 9.81 -21.36
C GLY A 176 16.64 11.18 -21.41
N VAL A 177 15.55 11.38 -20.66
CA VAL A 177 14.78 12.63 -20.61
C VAL A 177 14.76 13.22 -19.20
N GLU A 178 14.69 14.55 -19.14
CA GLU A 178 14.54 15.29 -17.89
C GLU A 178 13.06 15.60 -17.65
N VAL A 179 12.57 15.33 -16.43
CA VAL A 179 11.18 15.56 -16.02
C VAL A 179 11.12 16.34 -14.71
N ASN A 180 9.99 16.96 -14.42
CA ASN A 180 9.71 17.66 -13.17
C ASN A 180 8.74 16.82 -12.32
N HIS A 181 9.24 16.20 -11.25
CA HIS A 181 8.42 15.42 -10.33
C HIS A 181 7.59 16.30 -9.41
N VAL A 182 6.28 16.07 -9.37
CA VAL A 182 5.33 16.78 -8.51
C VAL A 182 4.74 15.77 -7.51
N PRO A 183 5.18 15.80 -6.24
CA PRO A 183 4.71 14.86 -5.23
C PRO A 183 3.32 15.24 -4.70
N PHE A 184 2.49 14.22 -4.43
CA PHE A 184 1.19 14.30 -3.79
C PHE A 184 1.11 13.34 -2.59
N ASP A 185 0.12 13.50 -1.72
CA ASP A 185 -0.10 12.60 -0.57
C ASP A 185 -0.79 11.27 -0.96
N GLY A 186 -0.54 10.77 -2.16
CA GLY A 186 -1.10 9.54 -2.70
C GLY A 186 -1.40 9.65 -4.20
N ALA A 187 -1.76 8.54 -4.83
CA ALA A 187 -2.04 8.50 -6.26
C ALA A 187 -3.36 9.20 -6.62
N ALA A 188 -4.41 9.08 -5.82
CA ALA A 188 -5.71 9.69 -6.12
C ALA A 188 -5.64 11.21 -6.32
N PRO A 189 -4.98 12.03 -5.46
CA PRO A 189 -4.81 13.45 -5.72
C PRO A 189 -3.93 13.73 -6.95
N ALA A 190 -2.96 12.87 -7.30
CA ALA A 190 -2.18 13.01 -8.54
C ALA A 190 -3.07 12.77 -9.78
N VAL A 191 -3.95 11.75 -9.74
CA VAL A 191 -4.92 11.48 -10.81
C VAL A 191 -5.91 12.64 -10.96
N ALA A 192 -6.41 13.20 -9.85
CA ALA A 192 -7.24 14.40 -9.91
C ALA A 192 -6.50 15.60 -10.53
N ALA A 193 -5.20 15.76 -10.24
CA ALA A 193 -4.39 16.83 -10.78
C ALA A 193 -4.13 16.70 -12.29
N ILE A 194 -3.96 15.48 -12.84
CA ILE A 194 -3.82 15.29 -14.29
C ILE A 194 -5.15 15.57 -15.00
N LEU A 195 -6.27 15.12 -14.48
CA LEU A 195 -7.60 15.44 -14.99
C LEU A 195 -7.86 16.96 -14.96
N GLY A 196 -7.41 17.64 -13.89
CA GLY A 196 -7.47 19.09 -13.74
C GLY A 196 -6.43 19.88 -14.56
N LYS A 197 -5.60 19.23 -15.37
CA LYS A 197 -4.53 19.85 -16.21
C LYS A 197 -3.43 20.54 -15.41
N HIS A 198 -3.26 20.18 -14.14
CA HIS A 198 -2.21 20.73 -13.27
C HIS A 198 -0.86 20.02 -13.47
N ILE A 199 -0.87 18.79 -13.96
CA ILE A 199 0.29 17.97 -14.33
C ILE A 199 0.03 17.30 -15.67
N ASP A 200 1.06 16.65 -16.26
CA ASP A 200 1.03 16.19 -17.63
C ASP A 200 1.01 14.66 -17.73
N MET A 201 1.55 13.96 -16.75
CA MET A 201 1.69 12.51 -16.72
C MET A 201 1.59 11.98 -15.27
N VAL A 202 1.06 10.77 -15.11
CA VAL A 202 1.07 9.99 -13.85
C VAL A 202 1.54 8.55 -14.11
N PRO A 203 2.51 8.02 -13.33
CA PRO A 203 2.99 6.65 -13.44
C PRO A 203 2.32 5.74 -12.39
N VAL A 204 1.00 5.75 -12.33
CA VAL A 204 0.20 4.98 -11.34
C VAL A 204 -0.34 3.69 -11.93
N SER A 205 -1.06 2.88 -11.14
CA SER A 205 -1.65 1.64 -11.65
C SER A 205 -2.85 1.88 -12.58
N GLU A 206 -3.15 0.89 -13.42
CA GLU A 206 -4.33 0.93 -14.31
C GLU A 206 -5.64 1.13 -13.51
N MET A 207 -5.76 0.50 -12.34
CA MET A 207 -6.95 0.63 -11.49
C MET A 207 -7.20 2.09 -11.11
N GLU A 208 -6.15 2.85 -10.80
CA GLU A 208 -6.24 4.24 -10.36
C GLU A 208 -6.62 5.20 -11.47
N VAL A 209 -6.30 4.88 -12.72
CA VAL A 209 -6.63 5.70 -13.90
C VAL A 209 -7.83 5.16 -14.69
N ARG A 210 -8.37 4.02 -14.31
CA ARG A 210 -9.40 3.29 -15.06
C ARG A 210 -10.59 4.15 -15.44
N SER A 211 -11.17 4.89 -14.51
CA SER A 211 -12.32 5.76 -14.77
C SER A 211 -12.01 6.84 -15.81
N GLY A 212 -10.81 7.45 -15.77
CA GLY A 212 -10.37 8.45 -16.74
C GLY A 212 -10.10 7.84 -18.13
N VAL A 213 -9.62 6.60 -18.17
CA VAL A 213 -9.42 5.87 -19.44
C VAL A 213 -10.76 5.46 -20.05
N GLU A 214 -11.68 4.91 -19.27
CA GLU A 214 -13.03 4.53 -19.72
C GLU A 214 -13.86 5.73 -20.19
N SER A 215 -13.68 6.92 -19.57
CA SER A 215 -14.33 8.16 -20.00
C SER A 215 -13.65 8.82 -21.21
N GLY A 216 -12.47 8.34 -21.63
CA GLY A 216 -11.69 8.93 -22.70
C GLY A 216 -10.95 10.23 -22.35
N GLU A 217 -10.84 10.57 -21.06
CA GLU A 217 -10.09 11.74 -20.57
C GLU A 217 -8.59 11.45 -20.41
N LEU A 218 -8.24 10.18 -20.12
CA LEU A 218 -6.87 9.70 -19.97
C LEU A 218 -6.54 8.63 -21.01
N ARG A 219 -5.24 8.49 -21.30
CA ARG A 219 -4.67 7.48 -22.19
C ARG A 219 -3.46 6.85 -21.53
N ILE A 220 -3.40 5.52 -21.50
CA ILE A 220 -2.22 4.77 -21.12
C ILE A 220 -1.35 4.57 -22.35
N LEU A 221 -0.10 5.02 -22.30
CA LEU A 221 0.86 4.89 -23.40
C LEU A 221 1.69 3.61 -23.29
N ALA A 222 1.96 3.14 -22.06
CA ALA A 222 2.68 1.90 -21.79
C ALA A 222 2.40 1.38 -20.39
N VAL A 223 2.62 0.07 -20.18
CA VAL A 223 2.61 -0.58 -18.87
C VAL A 223 4.02 -1.03 -18.49
N LEU A 224 4.37 -0.96 -17.19
CA LEU A 224 5.68 -1.32 -16.64
C LEU A 224 5.68 -2.76 -16.10
N SER A 225 5.26 -3.71 -16.92
CA SER A 225 5.19 -5.14 -16.61
C SER A 225 5.91 -5.98 -17.65
N ASP A 226 6.13 -7.25 -17.33
CA ASP A 226 6.71 -8.21 -18.28
C ASP A 226 5.78 -8.53 -19.44
N GLU A 227 4.47 -8.54 -19.16
CA GLU A 227 3.42 -8.85 -20.12
C GLU A 227 2.39 -7.72 -20.16
N ARG A 228 1.66 -7.61 -21.28
CA ARG A 228 0.55 -6.66 -21.43
C ARG A 228 -0.54 -6.96 -20.42
N SER A 229 -1.24 -5.91 -20.01
CA SER A 229 -2.40 -6.05 -19.13
C SER A 229 -3.56 -6.77 -19.83
N GLN A 230 -4.23 -7.66 -19.10
CA GLN A 230 -5.48 -8.26 -19.56
C GLN A 230 -6.64 -7.25 -19.70
N TYR A 231 -6.55 -6.13 -18.98
CA TYR A 231 -7.59 -5.08 -19.00
C TYR A 231 -7.40 -4.10 -20.16
N ASN A 232 -6.16 -3.90 -20.62
CA ASN A 232 -5.79 -3.03 -21.74
C ASN A 232 -4.79 -3.76 -22.66
N PRO A 233 -5.21 -4.83 -23.36
CA PRO A 233 -4.31 -5.70 -24.14
C PRO A 233 -3.67 -5.00 -25.34
N ASP A 234 -4.23 -3.89 -25.79
CA ASP A 234 -3.68 -3.08 -26.89
C ASP A 234 -2.53 -2.16 -26.44
N VAL A 235 -2.38 -1.92 -25.11
CA VAL A 235 -1.31 -1.07 -24.58
C VAL A 235 -0.01 -1.88 -24.50
N PRO A 236 1.08 -1.42 -25.12
CA PRO A 236 2.36 -2.13 -25.09
C PRO A 236 3.03 -2.05 -23.71
N THR A 237 3.90 -3.01 -23.43
CA THR A 237 4.80 -2.92 -22.27
C THR A 237 5.99 -2.00 -22.60
N LEU A 238 6.65 -1.44 -21.57
CA LEU A 238 7.90 -0.73 -21.77
C LEU A 238 8.97 -1.60 -22.43
N LYS A 239 8.99 -2.91 -22.12
CA LYS A 239 9.92 -3.88 -22.73
C LYS A 239 9.71 -4.03 -24.24
N GLU A 240 8.46 -4.10 -24.71
CA GLU A 240 8.15 -4.12 -26.14
C GLU A 240 8.61 -2.84 -26.85
N LEU A 241 8.66 -1.71 -26.12
CA LEU A 241 9.13 -0.41 -26.62
C LEU A 241 10.64 -0.20 -26.43
N GLY A 242 11.38 -1.23 -25.99
CA GLY A 242 12.85 -1.21 -25.87
C GLY A 242 13.40 -0.74 -24.52
N TYR A 243 12.54 -0.55 -23.50
CA TYR A 243 12.95 -0.18 -22.14
C TYR A 243 12.81 -1.39 -21.21
N ASP A 244 13.91 -2.00 -20.79
CA ASP A 244 13.91 -3.16 -19.88
C ASP A 244 13.64 -2.72 -18.44
N ILE A 245 12.40 -2.29 -18.18
CA ILE A 245 11.94 -1.79 -16.89
C ILE A 245 10.61 -2.44 -16.53
N THR A 246 10.54 -2.96 -15.31
CA THR A 246 9.30 -3.37 -14.67
C THR A 246 9.20 -2.72 -13.30
N VAL A 247 8.05 -2.12 -13.00
CA VAL A 247 7.75 -1.54 -11.68
C VAL A 247 6.31 -1.89 -11.31
N ALA A 248 6.15 -2.54 -10.18
CA ALA A 248 4.84 -2.88 -9.66
C ALA A 248 4.72 -2.48 -8.19
N ALA A 249 3.57 -1.93 -7.83
CA ALA A 249 3.15 -1.83 -6.44
C ALA A 249 2.63 -3.19 -5.99
N TRP A 250 2.98 -3.58 -4.79
CA TRP A 250 2.37 -4.69 -4.08
C TRP A 250 2.07 -4.27 -2.66
N GLY A 251 1.13 -4.95 -2.03
CA GLY A 251 0.78 -4.65 -0.66
C GLY A 251 0.08 -5.81 0.02
N GLY A 252 -0.13 -5.64 1.32
CA GLY A 252 -0.76 -6.64 2.15
C GLY A 252 -1.11 -6.08 3.52
N PHE A 253 -1.57 -6.95 4.38
CA PHE A 253 -1.98 -6.63 5.73
C PHE A 253 -0.94 -7.12 6.72
N ALA A 254 -0.68 -6.32 7.74
CA ALA A 254 0.28 -6.65 8.79
C ALA A 254 -0.17 -6.08 10.13
N ALA A 255 0.30 -6.69 11.19
CA ALA A 255 0.09 -6.24 12.56
C ALA A 255 1.43 -5.93 13.24
N PRO A 256 1.44 -5.22 14.38
CA PRO A 256 2.65 -5.05 15.17
C PRO A 256 3.27 -6.40 15.50
N LYS A 257 4.60 -6.47 15.52
CA LYS A 257 5.35 -7.69 15.87
C LYS A 257 5.02 -8.20 17.27
N GLY A 258 4.79 -9.51 17.38
CA GLY A 258 4.57 -10.21 18.67
C GLY A 258 3.09 -10.48 18.98
N LEU A 259 2.25 -10.60 17.93
CA LEU A 259 0.87 -11.10 18.12
C LEU A 259 0.86 -12.49 18.77
N PRO A 260 -0.11 -12.80 19.64
CA PRO A 260 -0.43 -14.18 20.00
C PRO A 260 -0.78 -15.00 18.74
N GLU A 261 -0.29 -16.23 18.68
CA GLU A 261 -0.44 -17.10 17.50
C GLU A 261 -1.93 -17.33 17.11
N GLU A 262 -2.79 -17.49 18.11
CA GLU A 262 -4.23 -17.64 17.91
C GLU A 262 -4.89 -16.38 17.32
N VAL A 263 -4.44 -15.19 17.69
CA VAL A 263 -4.93 -13.91 17.14
C VAL A 263 -4.48 -13.76 15.70
N LEU A 264 -3.20 -14.07 15.43
CA LEU A 264 -2.66 -14.02 14.08
C LEU A 264 -3.41 -14.99 13.16
N ALA A 265 -3.68 -16.22 13.60
CA ALA A 265 -4.39 -17.21 12.82
C ALA A 265 -5.81 -16.75 12.42
N VAL A 266 -6.54 -16.12 13.33
CA VAL A 266 -7.88 -15.56 13.05
C VAL A 266 -7.80 -14.43 12.01
N LEU A 267 -6.80 -13.54 12.12
CA LEU A 267 -6.62 -12.47 11.14
C LEU A 267 -6.21 -13.01 9.77
N VAL A 268 -5.28 -13.97 9.72
CA VAL A 268 -4.85 -14.64 8.47
C VAL A 268 -6.01 -15.29 7.76
N ASP A 269 -6.86 -16.00 8.49
CA ASP A 269 -8.05 -16.64 7.91
C ASP A 269 -9.02 -15.60 7.34
N ALA A 270 -9.42 -14.61 8.13
CA ALA A 270 -10.41 -13.62 7.71
C ALA A 270 -9.93 -12.73 6.55
N PHE A 271 -8.73 -12.20 6.63
CA PHE A 271 -8.17 -11.34 5.56
C PHE A 271 -7.76 -12.17 4.34
N GLY A 272 -7.28 -13.41 4.52
CA GLY A 272 -6.97 -14.33 3.43
C GLY A 272 -8.20 -14.66 2.59
N GLN A 273 -9.35 -14.94 3.22
CA GLN A 273 -10.62 -15.12 2.51
C GLN A 273 -11.08 -13.83 1.82
N GLY A 274 -10.89 -12.66 2.46
CA GLY A 274 -11.21 -11.37 1.87
C GLY A 274 -10.40 -11.03 0.62
N VAL A 275 -9.19 -11.56 0.48
CA VAL A 275 -8.37 -11.40 -0.74
C VAL A 275 -8.86 -12.29 -1.88
N GLN A 276 -9.50 -13.41 -1.59
CA GLN A 276 -9.97 -14.39 -2.59
C GLN A 276 -11.40 -14.12 -3.08
N SER A 277 -12.12 -13.20 -2.44
CA SER A 277 -13.49 -12.83 -2.78
C SER A 277 -13.56 -11.80 -3.90
#